data_2ab2f48dab52884e2ccc2b8f5ad0f1fd
#
_entry.id   2ab2f48dab52884e2ccc2b8f5ad0f1fd
#
_cell.length_a   1.000
_cell.length_b   1.000
_cell.length_c   1.000
_cell.angle_alpha   90.00
_cell.angle_beta   90.00
_cell.angle_gamma   90.00
#
_symmetry.space_group_name_H-M   'P 1'
#
loop_
_entity.id
_entity.type
_entity.pdbx_description
1 polymer ?
#
loop_
_entity_poly.entity_id
_entity_poly.type
_entity_poly.pdbx_seq_one_letter_code
_entity_poly.pdbx_strand_id
1 'polypeptide(L)'
;MQKRIIGILGTSANPMHEGHVTVGKEALFRLKLDEVWFMVTPHSPHKDPAIYAPLEHRTHLAHLALMSTGRLGNRFKVSDFEAALLRFKEENSTANMLSHFVEVYPTLQPVWLMGADSLATLHTWGRYHEIMERYPVVVLSRECSLESAFDTVSGTEFKDRFVSEAEFASVPGSWTFLSGVKSSISSTTIREQMATRGRATGLCADAEGFIQHNGLYGAKKSQ
;
A
#
# COMPACT_ATOMS: atom_id res chain seq x y z
N MET A 1 -6.21 7.88 -26.78
CA MET A 1 -4.89 7.68 -26.11
C MET A 1 -5.02 6.55 -25.11
N GLN A 2 -4.05 5.65 -25.05
CA GLN A 2 -4.03 4.60 -24.04
C GLN A 2 -3.76 5.22 -22.66
N LYS A 3 -4.56 4.86 -21.65
CA LYS A 3 -4.35 5.34 -20.28
C LYS A 3 -3.08 4.73 -19.70
N ARG A 4 -2.36 5.50 -18.89
CA ARG A 4 -1.25 4.96 -18.09
C ARG A 4 -1.80 4.13 -16.94
N ILE A 5 -1.20 2.96 -16.71
CA ILE A 5 -1.66 2.00 -15.70
C ILE A 5 -0.87 2.24 -14.41
N ILE A 6 -1.58 2.62 -13.36
CA ILE A 6 -1.01 3.02 -12.07
C ILE A 6 -1.43 2.05 -10.98
N GLY A 7 -0.46 1.36 -10.38
CA GLY A 7 -0.70 0.59 -9.16
C GLY A 7 -0.92 1.54 -7.97
N ILE A 8 -2.02 1.40 -7.25
CA ILE A 8 -2.30 2.15 -6.02
C ILE A 8 -2.18 1.19 -4.84
N LEU A 9 -1.17 1.40 -3.99
CA LEU A 9 -0.95 0.63 -2.77
C LEU A 9 -1.30 1.47 -1.54
N GLY A 10 -2.43 1.16 -0.91
CA GLY A 10 -2.82 1.75 0.37
C GLY A 10 -1.89 1.27 1.48
N THR A 11 -1.32 2.19 2.24
CA THR A 11 -0.42 1.85 3.34
C THR A 11 -0.49 2.86 4.47
N SER A 12 -0.41 2.39 5.71
CA SER A 12 -0.22 3.28 6.86
C SER A 12 1.16 3.94 6.89
N ALA A 13 2.15 3.36 6.20
CA ALA A 13 3.54 3.84 6.17
C ALA A 13 4.09 4.24 7.55
N ASN A 14 3.91 3.40 8.58
CA ASN A 14 4.14 3.76 9.99
C ASN A 14 5.26 2.94 10.69
N PRO A 15 6.53 3.10 10.25
CA PRO A 15 7.03 3.80 9.09
C PRO A 15 6.94 2.99 7.79
N MET A 16 7.11 3.65 6.65
CA MET A 16 7.41 2.96 5.37
C MET A 16 8.80 2.33 5.45
N HIS A 17 8.95 1.17 4.84
CA HIS A 17 10.17 0.37 4.90
C HIS A 17 10.40 -0.42 3.61
N GLU A 18 11.57 -1.05 3.48
CA GLU A 18 11.97 -1.83 2.31
C GLU A 18 10.93 -2.89 1.89
N GLY A 19 10.20 -3.47 2.84
CA GLY A 19 9.13 -4.41 2.51
C GLY A 19 8.00 -3.80 1.66
N HIS A 20 7.61 -2.55 1.91
CA HIS A 20 6.64 -1.85 1.05
C HIS A 20 7.22 -1.59 -0.33
N VAL A 21 8.48 -1.20 -0.40
CA VAL A 21 9.20 -0.98 -1.66
C VAL A 21 9.27 -2.26 -2.48
N THR A 22 9.56 -3.39 -1.83
CA THR A 22 9.60 -4.72 -2.48
C THR A 22 8.24 -5.08 -3.06
N VAL A 23 7.16 -4.91 -2.31
CA VAL A 23 5.78 -5.11 -2.79
C VAL A 23 5.50 -4.25 -4.03
N GLY A 24 5.88 -2.96 -3.97
CA GLY A 24 5.73 -2.05 -5.12
C GLY A 24 6.55 -2.48 -6.34
N LYS A 25 7.79 -2.95 -6.15
CA LYS A 25 8.65 -3.49 -7.22
C LYS A 25 8.04 -4.72 -7.89
N GLU A 26 7.60 -5.69 -7.09
CA GLU A 26 6.96 -6.91 -7.61
C GLU A 26 5.74 -6.57 -8.47
N ALA A 27 4.84 -5.72 -7.96
CA ALA A 27 3.69 -5.27 -8.74
C ALA A 27 4.10 -4.53 -10.01
N LEU A 28 5.05 -3.58 -9.92
CA LEU A 28 5.50 -2.77 -11.03
C LEU A 28 6.00 -3.62 -12.22
N PHE A 29 6.87 -4.60 -11.93
CA PHE A 29 7.54 -5.38 -12.97
C PHE A 29 6.69 -6.54 -13.47
N ARG A 30 6.06 -7.30 -12.57
CA ARG A 30 5.28 -8.48 -12.95
C ARG A 30 4.02 -8.11 -13.75
N LEU A 31 3.38 -6.99 -13.39
CA LEU A 31 2.15 -6.54 -14.04
C LEU A 31 2.40 -5.45 -15.09
N LYS A 32 3.66 -5.09 -15.35
CA LYS A 32 4.05 -4.06 -16.34
C LYS A 32 3.33 -2.72 -16.11
N LEU A 33 3.16 -2.33 -14.84
CA LEU A 33 2.55 -1.05 -14.51
C LEU A 33 3.46 0.11 -14.93
N ASP A 34 2.90 1.26 -15.23
CA ASP A 34 3.69 2.47 -15.54
C ASP A 34 4.31 3.09 -14.28
N GLU A 35 3.57 3.12 -13.18
CA GLU A 35 4.00 3.63 -11.89
C GLU A 35 3.31 2.86 -10.76
N VAL A 36 3.87 2.99 -9.55
CA VAL A 36 3.17 2.59 -8.31
C VAL A 36 3.11 3.79 -7.36
N TRP A 37 1.91 4.12 -6.91
CA TRP A 37 1.65 5.18 -5.97
C TRP A 37 1.36 4.59 -4.59
N PHE A 38 2.19 4.95 -3.62
CA PHE A 38 2.00 4.60 -2.22
C PHE A 38 1.06 5.63 -1.60
N MET A 39 -0.18 5.23 -1.39
CA MET A 39 -1.21 6.06 -0.79
C MET A 39 -1.08 6.00 0.73
N VAL A 40 -0.56 7.07 1.34
CA VAL A 40 -0.37 7.12 2.80
C VAL A 40 -1.69 7.45 3.46
N THR A 41 -2.31 6.44 4.10
CA THR A 41 -3.60 6.62 4.77
C THR A 41 -3.45 7.46 6.04
N PRO A 42 -4.37 8.36 6.36
CA PRO A 42 -4.35 9.13 7.61
C PRO A 42 -4.31 8.24 8.84
N HIS A 43 -5.26 7.30 8.92
CA HIS A 43 -5.30 6.20 9.89
C HIS A 43 -6.15 5.05 9.35
N SER A 44 -5.84 3.85 9.78
CA SER A 44 -6.68 2.69 9.48
C SER A 44 -7.76 2.56 10.55
N PRO A 45 -9.04 2.38 10.19
CA PRO A 45 -10.13 2.20 11.16
C PRO A 45 -9.93 0.94 12.02
N HIS A 46 -9.07 0.01 11.59
CA HIS A 46 -8.80 -1.26 12.28
C HIS A 46 -7.58 -1.23 13.19
N LYS A 47 -6.94 -0.06 13.41
CA LYS A 47 -5.73 0.08 14.22
C LYS A 47 -5.88 1.20 15.24
N ASP A 48 -5.23 1.03 16.40
CA ASP A 48 -5.18 2.06 17.43
C ASP A 48 -4.52 3.35 16.89
N PRO A 49 -5.22 4.50 16.91
CA PRO A 49 -4.67 5.77 16.48
C PRO A 49 -3.40 6.18 17.24
N ALA A 50 -3.24 5.77 18.50
CA ALA A 50 -2.12 6.14 19.36
C ALA A 50 -0.75 5.60 18.88
N ILE A 51 -0.76 4.55 18.02
CA ILE A 51 0.49 3.99 17.48
C ILE A 51 1.04 4.76 16.28
N TYR A 52 0.24 5.69 15.72
CA TYR A 52 0.64 6.39 14.51
C TYR A 52 1.52 7.61 14.81
N ALA A 53 2.63 7.71 14.09
CA ALA A 53 3.31 8.99 13.97
C ALA A 53 2.43 9.97 13.16
N PRO A 54 2.59 11.30 13.34
CA PRO A 54 1.89 12.29 12.54
C PRO A 54 1.99 11.99 11.03
N LEU A 55 0.91 12.26 10.29
CA LEU A 55 0.83 11.92 8.86
C LEU A 55 1.99 12.55 8.06
N GLU A 56 2.34 13.79 8.36
CA GLU A 56 3.45 14.51 7.72
C GLU A 56 4.79 13.77 7.89
N HIS A 57 5.06 13.24 9.09
CA HIS A 57 6.25 12.44 9.35
C HIS A 57 6.23 11.11 8.60
N ARG A 58 5.08 10.45 8.55
CA ARG A 58 4.94 9.18 7.80
C ARG A 58 5.11 9.38 6.30
N THR A 59 4.56 10.45 5.76
CA THR A 59 4.72 10.84 4.35
C THR A 59 6.18 11.18 4.05
N HIS A 60 6.85 11.92 4.93
CA HIS A 60 8.27 12.22 4.77
C HIS A 60 9.14 10.95 4.80
N LEU A 61 8.91 10.06 5.76
CA LEU A 61 9.60 8.75 5.84
C LEU A 61 9.35 7.89 4.59
N ALA A 62 8.15 7.98 4.00
CA ALA A 62 7.84 7.29 2.76
C ALA A 62 8.67 7.86 1.59
N HIS A 63 8.82 9.17 1.49
CA HIS A 63 9.71 9.79 0.51
C HIS A 63 11.18 9.35 0.68
N LEU A 64 11.70 9.34 1.91
CA LEU A 64 13.05 8.87 2.17
C LEU A 64 13.26 7.41 1.73
N ALA A 65 12.30 6.54 2.03
CA ALA A 65 12.32 5.14 1.60
C ALA A 65 12.34 4.99 0.06
N LEU A 66 11.62 5.84 -0.67
CA LEU A 66 11.62 5.81 -2.13
C LEU A 66 12.89 6.40 -2.72
N MET A 67 13.44 7.47 -2.16
CA MET A 67 14.70 8.07 -2.62
C MET A 67 15.86 7.06 -2.54
N SER A 68 15.87 6.18 -1.55
CA SER A 68 16.88 5.12 -1.41
C SER A 68 16.84 4.08 -2.54
N THR A 69 15.78 4.06 -3.38
CA THR A 69 15.65 3.12 -4.50
C THR A 69 16.41 3.54 -5.77
N GLY A 70 17.03 4.70 -5.78
CA GLY A 70 17.77 5.24 -6.92
C GLY A 70 16.86 5.49 -8.13
N ARG A 71 17.27 5.04 -9.34
CA ARG A 71 16.51 5.30 -10.58
C ARG A 71 15.08 4.75 -10.58
N LEU A 72 14.78 3.73 -9.81
CA LEU A 72 13.41 3.22 -9.65
C LEU A 72 12.50 4.22 -8.94
N GLY A 73 13.04 5.14 -8.14
CA GLY A 73 12.28 6.19 -7.48
C GLY A 73 11.40 7.01 -8.44
N ASN A 74 11.80 7.15 -9.70
CA ASN A 74 11.02 7.86 -10.71
C ASN A 74 9.72 7.10 -11.12
N ARG A 75 9.63 5.81 -10.82
CA ARG A 75 8.45 4.98 -11.09
C ARG A 75 7.55 4.84 -9.85
N PHE A 76 7.97 5.38 -8.73
CA PHE A 76 7.27 5.34 -7.45
C PHE A 76 6.87 6.74 -7.02
N LYS A 77 5.66 6.87 -6.48
CA LYS A 77 5.18 8.13 -5.90
C LYS A 77 4.63 7.91 -4.51
N VAL A 78 4.84 8.84 -3.62
CA VAL A 78 4.11 8.97 -2.36
C VAL A 78 2.95 9.92 -2.60
N SER A 79 1.77 9.57 -2.11
CA SER A 79 0.60 10.41 -2.23
C SER A 79 -0.17 10.45 -0.90
N ASP A 80 -0.58 11.65 -0.52
CA ASP A 80 -1.49 11.94 0.59
C ASP A 80 -2.91 12.25 0.09
N PHE A 81 -3.23 11.83 -1.13
CA PHE A 81 -4.52 12.10 -1.80
C PHE A 81 -5.73 11.72 -0.93
N GLU A 82 -5.68 10.57 -0.26
CA GLU A 82 -6.72 10.14 0.67
C GLU A 82 -6.90 11.14 1.82
N ALA A 83 -5.80 11.63 2.39
CA ALA A 83 -5.84 12.65 3.45
C ALA A 83 -6.40 13.98 2.96
N ALA A 84 -6.08 14.36 1.73
CA ALA A 84 -6.65 15.56 1.12
C ALA A 84 -8.18 15.44 0.92
N LEU A 85 -8.65 14.26 0.52
CA LEU A 85 -10.10 13.99 0.39
C LEU A 85 -10.85 14.08 1.72
N LEU A 86 -10.26 13.58 2.80
CA LEU A 86 -10.89 13.61 4.13
C LEU A 86 -11.14 15.03 4.67
N ARG A 87 -10.38 16.02 4.20
CA ARG A 87 -10.63 17.42 4.56
C ARG A 87 -11.95 17.95 3.98
N PHE A 88 -12.49 17.29 2.95
CA PHE A 88 -13.67 17.74 2.22
C PHE A 88 -14.82 16.73 2.22
N LYS A 89 -14.62 15.51 2.69
CA LYS A 89 -15.57 14.40 2.63
C LYS A 89 -15.58 13.64 3.94
N GLU A 90 -16.77 13.29 4.40
CA GLU A 90 -16.97 12.65 5.71
C GLU A 90 -16.62 11.15 5.73
N GLU A 91 -16.65 10.47 4.55
CA GLU A 91 -16.48 9.02 4.48
C GLU A 91 -15.10 8.62 4.00
N ASN A 92 -14.34 7.97 4.90
CA ASN A 92 -13.05 7.39 4.59
C ASN A 92 -13.21 5.94 4.13
N SER A 93 -13.36 5.72 2.83
CA SER A 93 -13.35 4.37 2.26
C SER A 93 -12.48 4.28 1.02
N THR A 94 -11.87 3.12 0.81
CA THR A 94 -11.08 2.84 -0.39
C THR A 94 -11.91 3.03 -1.67
N ALA A 95 -13.18 2.65 -1.66
CA ALA A 95 -14.07 2.83 -2.81
C ALA A 95 -14.25 4.32 -3.16
N ASN A 96 -14.47 5.19 -2.16
CA ASN A 96 -14.55 6.63 -2.37
C ASN A 96 -13.22 7.20 -2.88
N MET A 97 -12.12 6.81 -2.29
CA MET A 97 -10.79 7.25 -2.71
C MET A 97 -10.53 6.89 -4.18
N LEU A 98 -10.79 5.65 -4.60
CA LEU A 98 -10.61 5.21 -5.97
C LEU A 98 -11.55 5.95 -6.95
N SER A 99 -12.81 6.19 -6.56
CA SER A 99 -13.77 6.94 -7.38
C SER A 99 -13.26 8.36 -7.66
N HIS A 100 -12.84 9.09 -6.62
CA HIS A 100 -12.29 10.42 -6.77
C HIS A 100 -10.94 10.44 -7.49
N PHE A 101 -10.12 9.40 -7.30
CA PHE A 101 -8.87 9.28 -8.06
C PHE A 101 -9.11 9.28 -9.57
N VAL A 102 -10.10 8.52 -10.05
CA VAL A 102 -10.45 8.48 -11.48
C VAL A 102 -11.01 9.80 -11.99
N GLU A 103 -11.77 10.53 -11.16
CA GLU A 103 -12.29 11.87 -11.49
C GLU A 103 -11.17 12.89 -11.63
N VAL A 104 -10.20 12.90 -10.70
CA VAL A 104 -9.09 13.86 -10.67
C VAL A 104 -8.02 13.52 -11.71
N TYR A 105 -7.81 12.22 -11.99
CA TYR A 105 -6.80 11.73 -12.93
C TYR A 105 -7.42 10.91 -14.07
N PRO A 106 -8.21 11.52 -14.98
CA PRO A 106 -8.98 10.78 -16.00
C PRO A 106 -8.10 10.09 -17.06
N THR A 107 -6.82 10.47 -17.16
CA THR A 107 -5.82 9.87 -18.06
C THR A 107 -5.11 8.66 -17.45
N LEU A 108 -5.32 8.41 -16.15
CA LEU A 108 -4.74 7.29 -15.43
C LEU A 108 -5.77 6.18 -15.25
N GLN A 109 -5.29 4.94 -15.23
CA GLN A 109 -6.08 3.76 -14.89
C GLN A 109 -5.54 3.17 -13.60
N PRO A 110 -6.28 3.25 -12.48
CA PRO A 110 -5.85 2.67 -11.24
C PRO A 110 -5.97 1.14 -11.26
N VAL A 111 -4.98 0.47 -10.68
CA VAL A 111 -5.00 -0.94 -10.28
C VAL A 111 -4.84 -0.95 -8.77
N TRP A 112 -5.83 -1.47 -8.05
CA TRP A 112 -5.78 -1.54 -6.60
C TRP A 112 -4.87 -2.67 -6.14
N LEU A 113 -3.85 -2.35 -5.36
CA LEU A 113 -2.88 -3.30 -4.81
C LEU A 113 -3.16 -3.50 -3.32
N MET A 114 -3.32 -4.75 -2.87
CA MET A 114 -3.55 -5.07 -1.47
C MET A 114 -2.79 -6.33 -1.04
N GLY A 115 -2.56 -6.48 0.26
CA GLY A 115 -2.05 -7.73 0.84
C GLY A 115 -3.13 -8.81 0.94
N ALA A 116 -2.72 -10.06 1.08
CA ALA A 116 -3.65 -11.18 1.31
C ALA A 116 -4.43 -11.05 2.63
N ASP A 117 -3.84 -10.42 3.65
CA ASP A 117 -4.49 -10.05 4.91
C ASP A 117 -5.65 -9.07 4.69
N SER A 118 -5.48 -8.13 3.78
CA SER A 118 -6.54 -7.19 3.39
C SER A 118 -7.67 -7.88 2.63
N LEU A 119 -7.37 -8.84 1.74
CA LEU A 119 -8.40 -9.64 1.06
C LEU A 119 -9.26 -10.41 2.06
N ALA A 120 -8.64 -11.00 3.10
CA ALA A 120 -9.34 -11.75 4.13
C ALA A 120 -10.40 -10.91 4.88
N THR A 121 -10.18 -9.61 5.00
CA THR A 121 -11.08 -8.67 5.68
C THR A 121 -11.86 -7.75 4.73
N LEU A 122 -11.62 -7.84 3.43
CA LEU A 122 -12.18 -6.93 2.43
C LEU A 122 -13.72 -6.85 2.49
N HIS A 123 -14.39 -7.98 2.75
CA HIS A 123 -15.85 -8.04 2.90
C HIS A 123 -16.41 -7.16 4.02
N THR A 124 -15.55 -6.69 4.94
CA THR A 124 -15.94 -5.75 6.00
C THR A 124 -15.71 -4.28 5.61
N TRP A 125 -15.09 -4.02 4.44
CA TRP A 125 -14.83 -2.66 4.00
C TRP A 125 -16.07 -2.02 3.38
N GLY A 126 -16.28 -0.74 3.66
CA GLY A 126 -17.39 -0.02 3.04
C GLY A 126 -17.33 -0.08 1.51
N ARG A 127 -18.42 -0.49 0.89
CA ARG A 127 -18.59 -0.55 -0.57
C ARG A 127 -17.56 -1.47 -1.27
N TYR A 128 -17.13 -2.56 -0.63
CA TYR A 128 -16.08 -3.44 -1.18
C TYR A 128 -16.46 -4.08 -2.53
N HIS A 129 -17.73 -4.31 -2.81
CA HIS A 129 -18.20 -4.76 -4.10
C HIS A 129 -17.78 -3.82 -5.22
N GLU A 130 -17.89 -2.50 -5.02
CA GLU A 130 -17.48 -1.52 -6.01
C GLU A 130 -15.97 -1.57 -6.29
N ILE A 131 -15.15 -1.87 -5.28
CA ILE A 131 -13.70 -2.07 -5.47
C ILE A 131 -13.48 -3.24 -6.42
N MET A 132 -14.08 -4.39 -6.13
CA MET A 132 -13.90 -5.62 -6.89
C MET A 132 -14.59 -5.60 -8.27
N GLU A 133 -15.65 -4.81 -8.44
CA GLU A 133 -16.41 -4.77 -9.69
C GLU A 133 -15.94 -3.70 -10.67
N ARG A 134 -15.42 -2.59 -10.17
CA ARG A 134 -15.10 -1.42 -10.99
C ARG A 134 -13.61 -1.22 -11.26
N TYR A 135 -12.75 -1.87 -10.47
CA TYR A 135 -11.30 -1.70 -10.57
C TYR A 135 -10.60 -3.05 -10.78
N PRO A 136 -9.48 -3.07 -11.51
CA PRO A 136 -8.57 -4.21 -11.46
C PRO A 136 -7.95 -4.32 -10.06
N VAL A 137 -7.95 -5.52 -9.48
CA VAL A 137 -7.43 -5.75 -8.13
C VAL A 137 -6.29 -6.75 -8.16
N VAL A 138 -5.23 -6.47 -7.42
CA VAL A 138 -4.08 -7.37 -7.28
C VAL A 138 -3.85 -7.66 -5.81
N VAL A 139 -3.86 -8.93 -5.49
CA VAL A 139 -3.56 -9.45 -4.15
C VAL A 139 -2.11 -9.91 -4.12
N LEU A 140 -1.28 -9.28 -3.28
CA LEU A 140 0.13 -9.64 -3.12
C LEU A 140 0.28 -10.45 -1.82
N SER A 141 0.90 -11.62 -1.92
CA SER A 141 1.09 -12.48 -0.77
C SER A 141 2.55 -12.79 -0.52
N ARG A 142 2.92 -12.71 0.76
CA ARG A 142 4.22 -13.11 1.27
C ARG A 142 4.23 -14.58 1.71
N GLU A 143 3.14 -15.04 2.26
CA GLU A 143 3.07 -16.34 2.97
C GLU A 143 1.83 -17.16 2.60
N CYS A 144 0.75 -16.51 2.13
CA CYS A 144 -0.49 -17.20 1.79
C CYS A 144 -0.44 -17.81 0.38
N SER A 145 -1.12 -18.93 0.19
CA SER A 145 -1.33 -19.54 -1.12
C SER A 145 -2.55 -18.97 -1.83
N LEU A 146 -2.68 -19.24 -3.12
CA LEU A 146 -3.86 -18.85 -3.90
C LEU A 146 -5.13 -19.58 -3.38
N GLU A 147 -5.00 -20.82 -2.96
CA GLU A 147 -6.09 -21.58 -2.37
C GLU A 147 -6.65 -20.88 -1.13
N SER A 148 -5.76 -20.43 -0.22
CA SER A 148 -6.15 -19.65 0.96
C SER A 148 -6.83 -18.32 0.60
N ALA A 149 -6.46 -17.71 -0.53
CA ALA A 149 -7.13 -16.51 -1.01
C ALA A 149 -8.57 -16.81 -1.47
N PHE A 150 -8.81 -17.94 -2.14
CA PHE A 150 -10.14 -18.37 -2.53
C PHE A 150 -11.03 -18.78 -1.35
N ASP A 151 -10.45 -19.22 -0.23
CA ASP A 151 -11.19 -19.58 0.99
C ASP A 151 -11.68 -18.35 1.78
N THR A 152 -11.25 -17.14 1.41
CA THR A 152 -11.79 -15.90 2.00
C THR A 152 -13.20 -15.61 1.47
N VAL A 153 -14.01 -14.85 2.23
CA VAL A 153 -15.35 -14.44 1.78
C VAL A 153 -15.29 -13.75 0.41
N SER A 154 -14.45 -12.73 0.28
CA SER A 154 -14.31 -11.99 -0.99
C SER A 154 -13.68 -12.84 -2.10
N GLY A 155 -12.71 -13.69 -1.79
CA GLY A 155 -12.10 -14.60 -2.78
C GLY A 155 -13.07 -15.62 -3.32
N THR A 156 -13.97 -16.15 -2.48
CA THR A 156 -15.06 -17.05 -2.88
C THR A 156 -16.09 -16.32 -3.73
N GLU A 157 -16.53 -15.14 -3.29
CA GLU A 157 -17.58 -14.37 -3.95
C GLU A 157 -17.18 -13.89 -5.35
N PHE A 158 -15.92 -13.46 -5.52
CA PHE A 158 -15.41 -12.96 -6.81
C PHE A 158 -14.54 -13.98 -7.55
N LYS A 159 -14.69 -15.28 -7.26
CA LYS A 159 -13.87 -16.35 -7.85
C LYS A 159 -13.93 -16.35 -9.38
N ASP A 160 -15.10 -16.12 -9.95
CA ASP A 160 -15.32 -16.13 -11.39
C ASP A 160 -14.64 -14.94 -12.11
N ARG A 161 -14.18 -13.95 -11.37
CA ARG A 161 -13.45 -12.77 -11.88
C ARG A 161 -11.94 -12.91 -11.73
N PHE A 162 -11.47 -14.03 -11.19
CA PHE A 162 -10.06 -14.32 -11.07
C PHE A 162 -9.46 -14.62 -12.45
N VAL A 163 -8.30 -14.02 -12.70
CA VAL A 163 -7.46 -14.32 -13.87
C VAL A 163 -6.04 -14.61 -13.40
N SER A 164 -5.35 -15.48 -14.12
CA SER A 164 -3.93 -15.74 -13.80
C SER A 164 -3.08 -14.48 -13.99
N GLU A 165 -1.93 -14.42 -13.34
CA GLU A 165 -0.97 -13.31 -13.49
C GLU A 165 -0.62 -13.06 -14.96
N ALA A 166 -0.44 -14.11 -15.75
CA ALA A 166 -0.10 -14.02 -17.16
C ALA A 166 -1.22 -13.42 -18.02
N GLU A 167 -2.48 -13.61 -17.61
CA GLU A 167 -3.68 -13.12 -18.30
C GLU A 167 -4.17 -11.78 -17.76
N PHE A 168 -3.58 -11.30 -16.68
CA PHE A 168 -4.00 -10.05 -16.05
C PHE A 168 -3.66 -8.84 -16.93
N ALA A 169 -4.66 -8.29 -17.58
CA ALA A 169 -4.55 -7.14 -18.47
C ALA A 169 -5.07 -5.83 -17.86
N SER A 170 -5.13 -5.76 -16.53
CA SER A 170 -5.68 -4.60 -15.80
C SER A 170 -7.13 -4.24 -16.21
N VAL A 171 -7.92 -5.24 -16.55
CA VAL A 171 -9.33 -5.05 -16.90
C VAL A 171 -10.16 -4.76 -15.66
N PRO A 172 -11.01 -3.72 -15.66
CA PRO A 172 -11.93 -3.45 -14.55
C PRO A 172 -12.77 -4.68 -14.18
N GLY A 173 -12.89 -4.94 -12.87
CA GLY A 173 -13.63 -6.08 -12.36
C GLY A 173 -12.88 -7.40 -12.38
N SER A 174 -11.66 -7.47 -12.90
CA SER A 174 -10.80 -8.66 -12.77
C SER A 174 -9.88 -8.55 -11.54
N TRP A 175 -9.49 -9.69 -10.99
CA TRP A 175 -8.46 -9.73 -9.97
C TRP A 175 -7.46 -10.86 -10.18
N THR A 176 -6.25 -10.67 -9.66
CA THR A 176 -5.18 -11.66 -9.74
C THR A 176 -4.43 -11.77 -8.41
N PHE A 177 -3.62 -12.82 -8.28
CA PHE A 177 -2.85 -13.11 -7.08
C PHE A 177 -1.36 -13.27 -7.41
N LEU A 178 -0.53 -12.46 -6.78
CA LEU A 178 0.92 -12.53 -6.88
C LEU A 178 1.51 -13.21 -5.65
N SER A 179 1.90 -14.47 -5.81
CA SER A 179 2.60 -15.22 -4.76
C SER A 179 4.09 -14.91 -4.72
N GLY A 180 4.73 -15.26 -3.59
CA GLY A 180 6.19 -15.26 -3.45
C GLY A 180 6.83 -13.87 -3.28
N VAL A 181 6.07 -12.85 -2.89
CA VAL A 181 6.62 -11.53 -2.54
C VAL A 181 7.42 -11.64 -1.25
N LYS A 182 8.73 -11.80 -1.36
CA LYS A 182 9.61 -12.04 -0.20
C LYS A 182 9.85 -10.76 0.59
N SER A 183 9.25 -10.64 1.76
CA SER A 183 9.58 -9.62 2.76
C SER A 183 9.15 -10.07 4.15
N SER A 184 10.11 -10.26 5.06
CA SER A 184 9.86 -10.54 6.48
C SER A 184 9.80 -9.28 7.35
N ILE A 185 9.94 -8.09 6.73
CA ILE A 185 10.01 -6.81 7.45
C ILE A 185 8.60 -6.31 7.73
N SER A 186 8.35 -5.88 8.98
CA SER A 186 7.10 -5.25 9.39
C SER A 186 7.32 -3.92 10.09
N SER A 187 6.38 -2.98 9.91
CA SER A 187 6.43 -1.69 10.62
C SER A 187 6.40 -1.87 12.15
N THR A 188 5.76 -2.90 12.67
CA THR A 188 5.72 -3.20 14.10
C THR A 188 7.11 -3.54 14.63
N THR A 189 7.78 -4.51 14.00
CA THR A 189 9.15 -4.89 14.36
C THR A 189 10.12 -3.71 14.25
N ILE A 190 9.96 -2.87 13.21
CA ILE A 190 10.77 -1.65 13.06
C ILE A 190 10.56 -0.69 14.22
N ARG A 191 9.32 -0.41 14.64
CA ARG A 191 9.05 0.47 15.78
C ARG A 191 9.67 -0.06 17.06
N GLU A 192 9.57 -1.36 17.34
CA GLU A 192 10.20 -2.02 18.48
C GLU A 192 11.73 -1.91 18.46
N GLN A 193 12.34 -2.11 17.29
CA GLN A 193 13.79 -1.98 17.13
C GLN A 193 14.25 -0.54 17.31
N MET A 194 13.51 0.44 16.76
CA MET A 194 13.82 1.87 16.96
C MET A 194 13.73 2.29 18.41
N ALA A 195 12.68 1.85 19.14
CA ALA A 195 12.51 2.14 20.56
C ALA A 195 13.65 1.56 21.42
N THR A 196 14.12 0.36 21.10
CA THR A 196 15.08 -0.37 21.94
C THR A 196 16.54 -0.11 21.56
N ARG A 197 16.83 0.01 20.26
CA ARG A 197 18.19 0.03 19.70
C ARG A 197 18.54 1.33 18.96
N GLY A 198 17.54 2.19 18.68
CA GLY A 198 17.71 3.40 17.89
C GLY A 198 17.93 3.16 16.38
N ARG A 199 17.94 1.92 15.93
CA ARG A 199 18.10 1.53 14.53
C ARG A 199 17.27 0.29 14.22
N ALA A 200 16.89 0.11 12.95
CA ALA A 200 16.06 -1.01 12.53
C ALA A 200 16.43 -1.55 11.16
N THR A 201 16.39 -2.87 10.98
CA THR A 201 16.56 -3.50 9.66
C THR A 201 15.40 -3.13 8.77
N GLY A 202 15.71 -2.74 7.51
CA GLY A 202 14.71 -2.39 6.50
C GLY A 202 14.36 -0.90 6.45
N LEU A 203 15.05 -0.05 7.21
CA LEU A 203 15.08 1.40 7.03
C LEU A 203 16.37 1.84 6.35
N CYS A 204 16.30 2.92 5.56
CA CYS A 204 17.51 3.61 5.10
C CYS A 204 18.04 4.52 6.23
N ALA A 205 19.32 4.86 6.16
CA ALA A 205 20.00 5.68 7.18
C ALA A 205 19.31 7.03 7.42
N ASP A 206 18.84 7.69 6.35
CA ASP A 206 18.14 8.96 6.45
C ASP A 206 16.81 8.82 7.20
N ALA A 207 16.08 7.72 7.01
CA ALA A 207 14.84 7.45 7.74
C ALA A 207 15.12 7.17 9.23
N GLU A 208 16.18 6.42 9.56
CA GLU A 208 16.59 6.20 10.95
C GLU A 208 16.96 7.53 11.62
N GLY A 209 17.78 8.36 10.97
CA GLY A 209 18.17 9.68 11.47
C GLY A 209 16.95 10.58 11.69
N PHE A 210 16.00 10.60 10.76
CA PHE A 210 14.76 11.37 10.90
C PHE A 210 13.93 10.91 12.11
N ILE A 211 13.78 9.59 12.28
CA ILE A 211 13.04 9.00 13.41
C ILE A 211 13.68 9.39 14.73
N GLN A 212 15.01 9.31 14.86
CA GLN A 212 15.76 9.68 16.06
C GLN A 212 15.67 11.18 16.35
N HIS A 213 15.86 12.02 15.33
CA HIS A 213 15.80 13.49 15.49
C HIS A 213 14.43 13.94 16.02
N ASN A 214 13.35 13.33 15.52
CA ASN A 214 11.99 13.69 15.93
C ASN A 214 11.46 12.88 17.12
N GLY A 215 12.23 11.91 17.66
CA GLY A 215 11.82 11.08 18.78
C GLY A 215 10.59 10.21 18.48
N LEU A 216 10.45 9.78 17.21
CA LEU A 216 9.30 8.97 16.78
C LEU A 216 9.45 7.52 17.26
N TYR A 217 8.33 6.86 17.45
CA TYR A 217 8.25 5.43 17.79
C TYR A 217 9.05 5.06 19.07
N GLY A 218 9.18 5.97 20.00
CA GLY A 218 9.94 5.76 21.22
C GLY A 218 11.46 5.76 21.07
N ALA A 219 11.98 6.13 19.90
CA ALA A 219 13.42 6.29 19.70
C ALA A 219 13.98 7.41 20.57
N LYS A 220 15.15 7.19 21.18
CA LYS A 220 15.86 8.24 21.91
C LYS A 220 16.30 9.32 20.93
N LYS A 221 16.04 10.59 21.27
CA LYS A 221 16.52 11.71 20.46
C LYS A 221 18.05 11.69 20.40
N SER A 222 18.60 11.81 19.21
CA SER A 222 20.01 12.14 19.07
C SER A 222 20.24 13.57 19.61
N GLN A 223 21.25 13.71 20.44
CA GLN A 223 21.70 15.01 20.93
C GLN A 223 22.37 15.80 19.81
#